data_8652e67055a7332a396806b202c980b9
#
_entry.id   8652e67055a7332a396806b202c980b9
#
_cell.length_a   1.000
_cell.length_b   1.000
_cell.length_c   1.000
_cell.angle_alpha   90.00
_cell.angle_beta   90.00
_cell.angle_gamma   90.00
#
_symmetry.space_group_name_H-M   'P 1'
#
loop_
_entity.id
_entity.type
_entity.pdbx_description
1 polymer ?
#
loop_
_entity_poly.entity_id
_entity_poly.type
_entity_poly.pdbx_seq_one_letter_code
_entity_poly.pdbx_strand_id
1 'polypeptide(L)'
;MQRNLDKDDIRDASDLLTHIDGWEKTGSYDEKAIAALDRWHAKRERIHRESEALYTQIYAAYEAYVDSYEAQHHSMEPQRIAADMMNHNMSDSHIGTIGRALDEMQVEGTDLAVMQQAVMTPAYEQRLWNILHDVNSLLLEEDQFFGYFYLQMAHRIRFDMTSAFGINLKQGGYVLYVNPFILLRQPPDVMKDGIKREILHIISAHLMRVKALSQSFNKTAVHMAMDMVVNDYLEHVDRDAVTVANVNERFGLMFKRFRTIEYYAKAIDKAMKEKPELFLPVDNSDTAVAMEFDPQTSHDIWDESDSI
;
A
#
# COMPACT_ATOMS: atom_id res chain seq x y z
N MET A 1 -33.43 -18.17 6.89
CA MET A 1 -32.18 -18.60 6.22
C MET A 1 -31.05 -18.19 7.14
N GLN A 2 -30.48 -19.09 7.95
CA GLN A 2 -29.36 -18.79 8.83
C GLN A 2 -28.12 -18.64 7.94
N ARG A 3 -27.62 -17.42 7.73
CA ARG A 3 -26.26 -17.21 7.25
C ARG A 3 -25.30 -17.64 8.36
N ASN A 4 -24.46 -18.64 8.11
CA ASN A 4 -23.27 -18.85 8.90
C ASN A 4 -22.31 -17.71 8.57
N LEU A 5 -22.22 -16.74 9.46
CA LEU A 5 -21.19 -15.70 9.37
C LEU A 5 -19.82 -16.36 9.57
N ASP A 6 -18.86 -16.03 8.71
CA ASP A 6 -17.47 -16.44 8.86
C ASP A 6 -16.89 -15.77 10.11
N LYS A 7 -15.88 -16.38 10.73
CA LYS A 7 -15.19 -15.78 11.89
C LYS A 7 -14.54 -14.44 11.57
N ASP A 8 -14.17 -14.23 10.31
CA ASP A 8 -13.60 -12.97 9.87
C ASP A 8 -14.68 -11.90 9.66
N ASP A 9 -15.87 -12.26 9.15
CA ASP A 9 -17.03 -11.35 9.11
C ASP A 9 -17.43 -10.87 10.51
N ILE A 10 -17.31 -11.75 11.52
CA ILE A 10 -17.60 -11.41 12.93
C ILE A 10 -16.51 -10.49 13.51
N ARG A 11 -15.26 -10.67 13.10
CA ARG A 11 -14.13 -9.87 13.56
C ARG A 11 -14.15 -8.45 12.98
N ASP A 12 -14.45 -8.34 11.69
CA ASP A 12 -14.58 -7.06 10.98
C ASP A 12 -15.86 -6.30 11.38
N ALA A 13 -16.89 -7.04 11.79
CA ALA A 13 -18.13 -6.49 12.36
C ALA A 13 -18.05 -6.21 13.85
N SER A 14 -16.87 -6.39 14.49
CA SER A 14 -16.75 -6.28 15.96
C SER A 14 -17.14 -4.89 16.48
N ASP A 15 -16.90 -3.83 15.70
CA ASP A 15 -17.34 -2.48 16.04
C ASP A 15 -18.86 -2.28 15.83
N LEU A 16 -19.45 -2.96 14.86
CA LEU A 16 -20.91 -3.09 14.74
C LEU A 16 -21.49 -3.93 15.88
N LEU A 17 -20.74 -4.92 16.37
CA LEU A 17 -21.15 -5.79 17.47
C LEU A 17 -21.02 -5.13 18.85
N THR A 18 -20.16 -4.13 19.03
CA THR A 18 -20.13 -3.32 20.27
C THR A 18 -21.39 -2.49 20.45
N HIS A 19 -22.12 -2.19 19.38
CA HIS A 19 -23.46 -1.59 19.44
C HIS A 19 -24.58 -2.62 19.65
N ILE A 20 -24.28 -3.93 19.59
CA ILE A 20 -25.23 -5.03 19.84
C ILE A 20 -25.11 -5.57 21.27
N ASP A 21 -24.99 -4.69 22.24
CA ASP A 21 -24.97 -5.03 23.70
C ASP A 21 -26.26 -5.77 24.17
N GLY A 22 -27.25 -5.88 23.30
CA GLY A 22 -28.47 -6.63 23.53
C GLY A 22 -28.48 -8.06 22.99
N TRP A 23 -27.52 -8.42 22.14
CA TRP A 23 -27.57 -9.65 21.35
C TRP A 23 -27.37 -10.93 22.20
N GLU A 24 -26.44 -10.92 23.12
CA GLU A 24 -26.26 -12.05 24.05
C GLU A 24 -27.46 -12.28 24.98
N LYS A 25 -28.31 -11.26 25.16
CA LYS A 25 -29.46 -11.30 26.06
C LYS A 25 -30.77 -11.73 25.37
N THR A 26 -30.92 -11.56 24.10
CA THR A 26 -32.22 -11.77 23.41
C THR A 26 -32.23 -12.86 22.35
N GLY A 27 -31.06 -13.32 21.85
CA GLY A 27 -30.95 -14.35 20.82
C GLY A 27 -31.54 -13.97 19.44
N SER A 28 -31.96 -12.71 19.26
CA SER A 28 -32.52 -12.18 18.02
C SER A 28 -31.62 -11.10 17.43
N TYR A 29 -31.38 -11.19 16.12
CA TYR A 29 -30.65 -10.15 15.38
C TYR A 29 -31.50 -8.88 15.29
N ASP A 30 -30.89 -7.72 15.60
CA ASP A 30 -31.51 -6.43 15.30
C ASP A 30 -31.54 -6.25 13.75
N GLU A 31 -32.72 -6.07 13.18
CA GLU A 31 -32.91 -5.85 11.73
C GLU A 31 -32.09 -4.68 11.21
N LYS A 32 -31.85 -3.66 12.05
CA LYS A 32 -31.02 -2.50 11.69
C LYS A 32 -29.53 -2.86 11.57
N ALA A 33 -29.03 -3.72 12.45
CA ALA A 33 -27.67 -4.22 12.39
C ALA A 33 -27.43 -5.10 11.17
N ILE A 34 -28.38 -5.99 10.85
CA ILE A 34 -28.32 -6.80 9.62
C ILE A 34 -28.32 -5.90 8.37
N ALA A 35 -29.21 -4.91 8.32
CA ALA A 35 -29.27 -3.98 7.21
C ALA A 35 -28.01 -3.10 7.08
N ALA A 36 -27.34 -2.77 8.19
CA ALA A 36 -26.07 -2.05 8.19
C ALA A 36 -24.95 -2.93 7.64
N LEU A 37 -24.86 -4.18 8.08
CA LEU A 37 -23.90 -5.16 7.60
C LEU A 37 -24.07 -5.44 6.10
N ASP A 38 -25.32 -5.65 5.65
CA ASP A 38 -25.60 -5.86 4.24
C ASP A 38 -25.21 -4.65 3.36
N ARG A 39 -25.40 -3.41 3.85
CA ARG A 39 -24.93 -2.20 3.16
C ARG A 39 -23.41 -2.11 3.11
N TRP A 40 -22.75 -2.49 4.18
CA TRP A 40 -21.29 -2.49 4.27
C TRP A 40 -20.68 -3.52 3.29
N HIS A 41 -21.20 -4.75 3.26
CA HIS A 41 -20.80 -5.77 2.30
C HIS A 41 -21.06 -5.33 0.85
N ALA A 42 -22.22 -4.79 0.56
CA ALA A 42 -22.55 -4.32 -0.78
C ALA A 42 -21.60 -3.18 -1.24
N LYS A 43 -21.18 -2.32 -0.33
CA LYS A 43 -20.20 -1.25 -0.62
C LYS A 43 -18.84 -1.84 -0.96
N ARG A 44 -18.34 -2.80 -0.17
CA ARG A 44 -17.06 -3.50 -0.43
C ARG A 44 -17.06 -4.23 -1.76
N GLU A 45 -18.10 -4.99 -2.05
CA GLU A 45 -18.26 -5.69 -3.33
C GLU A 45 -18.29 -4.71 -4.52
N ARG A 46 -18.91 -3.55 -4.34
CA ARG A 46 -18.91 -2.51 -5.37
C ARG A 46 -17.51 -1.96 -5.60
N ILE A 47 -16.78 -1.60 -4.54
CA ILE A 47 -15.42 -1.10 -4.63
C ILE A 47 -14.54 -2.13 -5.35
N HIS A 48 -14.59 -3.38 -4.95
CA HIS A 48 -13.80 -4.45 -5.55
C HIS A 48 -14.09 -4.60 -7.05
N ARG A 49 -15.36 -4.71 -7.44
CA ARG A 49 -15.77 -4.82 -8.84
C ARG A 49 -15.34 -3.62 -9.69
N GLU A 50 -15.53 -2.40 -9.18
CA GLU A 50 -15.12 -1.19 -9.89
C GLU A 50 -13.58 -1.10 -10.01
N SER A 51 -12.86 -1.54 -9.00
CA SER A 51 -11.38 -1.61 -9.01
C SER A 51 -10.87 -2.59 -10.07
N GLU A 52 -11.41 -3.80 -10.12
CA GLU A 52 -11.04 -4.79 -11.14
C GLU A 52 -11.35 -4.29 -12.56
N ALA A 53 -12.53 -3.69 -12.75
CA ALA A 53 -12.93 -3.15 -14.05
C ALA A 53 -12.04 -1.99 -14.48
N LEU A 54 -11.66 -1.11 -13.57
CA LEU A 54 -10.78 0.02 -13.87
C LEU A 54 -9.35 -0.47 -14.11
N TYR A 55 -8.84 -1.40 -13.29
CA TYR A 55 -7.53 -2.01 -13.47
C TYR A 55 -7.37 -2.60 -14.87
N THR A 56 -8.33 -3.41 -15.30
CA THR A 56 -8.32 -4.04 -16.64
C THR A 56 -8.22 -3.00 -17.76
N GLN A 57 -8.93 -1.87 -17.61
CA GLN A 57 -8.91 -0.82 -18.63
C GLN A 57 -7.61 -0.01 -18.63
N ILE A 58 -7.07 0.33 -17.46
CA ILE A 58 -5.79 1.03 -17.33
C ILE A 58 -4.67 0.14 -17.85
N TYR A 59 -4.72 -1.14 -17.53
CA TYR A 59 -3.72 -2.11 -17.97
C TYR A 59 -3.73 -2.25 -19.50
N ALA A 60 -4.91 -2.39 -20.12
CA ALA A 60 -5.03 -2.43 -21.59
C ALA A 60 -4.55 -1.12 -22.25
N ALA A 61 -4.79 0.04 -21.62
CA ALA A 61 -4.27 1.31 -22.11
C ALA A 61 -2.73 1.39 -22.00
N TYR A 62 -2.16 0.81 -20.94
CA TYR A 62 -0.72 0.70 -20.78
C TYR A 62 -0.10 -0.21 -21.84
N GLU A 63 -0.66 -1.39 -22.10
CA GLU A 63 -0.20 -2.30 -23.16
C GLU A 63 -0.24 -1.60 -24.54
N ALA A 64 -1.35 -0.93 -24.86
CA ALA A 64 -1.48 -0.20 -26.11
C ALA A 64 -0.45 0.94 -26.25
N TYR A 65 -0.10 1.62 -25.15
CA TYR A 65 0.94 2.62 -25.14
C TYR A 65 2.31 2.00 -25.40
N VAL A 66 2.64 0.89 -24.75
CA VAL A 66 3.91 0.17 -24.94
C VAL A 66 4.05 -0.31 -26.38
N ASP A 67 3.03 -0.96 -26.94
CA ASP A 67 3.01 -1.42 -28.33
C ASP A 67 3.23 -0.27 -29.32
N SER A 68 2.58 0.86 -29.09
CA SER A 68 2.74 2.08 -29.92
C SER A 68 4.15 2.65 -29.82
N TYR A 69 4.74 2.64 -28.64
CA TYR A 69 6.09 3.13 -28.40
C TYR A 69 7.14 2.22 -29.04
N GLU A 70 6.99 0.89 -28.90
CA GLU A 70 7.84 -0.11 -29.58
C GLU A 70 7.83 0.04 -31.09
N ALA A 71 6.65 0.23 -31.68
CA ALA A 71 6.50 0.45 -33.11
C ALA A 71 7.26 1.69 -33.60
N GLN A 72 7.45 2.69 -32.74
CA GLN A 72 8.14 3.95 -33.09
C GLN A 72 9.65 3.91 -32.85
N HIS A 73 10.14 3.14 -31.87
CA HIS A 73 11.50 3.24 -31.34
C HIS A 73 12.40 2.00 -31.52
N HIS A 74 11.90 0.89 -32.05
CA HIS A 74 12.65 -0.32 -32.47
C HIS A 74 13.54 -1.05 -31.42
N SER A 75 13.47 -0.70 -30.10
CA SER A 75 14.30 -1.37 -29.09
C SER A 75 13.70 -1.32 -27.68
N MET A 76 12.74 -2.22 -27.40
CA MET A 76 11.99 -2.15 -26.14
C MET A 76 11.86 -3.51 -25.40
N GLU A 77 12.87 -4.37 -25.51
CA GLU A 77 12.88 -5.66 -24.81
C GLU A 77 12.65 -5.54 -23.29
N PRO A 78 13.25 -4.58 -22.57
CA PRO A 78 13.01 -4.40 -21.14
C PRO A 78 11.58 -4.01 -20.75
N GLN A 79 10.90 -3.21 -21.58
CA GLN A 79 9.52 -2.76 -21.29
C GLN A 79 8.50 -3.86 -21.58
N ARG A 80 8.81 -4.73 -22.54
CA ARG A 80 8.04 -5.94 -22.80
C ARG A 80 8.16 -6.93 -21.64
N ILE A 81 9.34 -7.05 -21.06
CA ILE A 81 9.58 -7.82 -19.84
C ILE A 81 8.75 -7.25 -18.68
N ALA A 82 8.71 -5.94 -18.51
CA ALA A 82 7.91 -5.28 -17.47
C ALA A 82 6.40 -5.53 -17.68
N ALA A 83 5.89 -5.47 -18.92
CA ALA A 83 4.50 -5.78 -19.23
C ALA A 83 4.17 -7.27 -19.02
N ASP A 84 5.04 -8.18 -19.42
CA ASP A 84 4.89 -9.61 -19.16
C ASP A 84 4.95 -9.93 -17.65
N MET A 85 5.76 -9.22 -16.88
CA MET A 85 5.80 -9.32 -15.43
C MET A 85 4.50 -8.86 -14.76
N MET A 86 3.84 -7.80 -15.26
CA MET A 86 2.52 -7.38 -14.78
C MET A 86 1.42 -8.42 -15.07
N ASN A 87 1.53 -9.15 -16.18
CA ASN A 87 0.51 -10.09 -16.65
C ASN A 87 0.47 -11.42 -15.89
N HIS A 88 1.55 -11.81 -15.20
CA HIS A 88 1.71 -13.16 -14.65
C HIS A 88 1.35 -13.31 -13.18
N ASN A 89 0.35 -12.62 -12.63
CA ASN A 89 -0.07 -12.73 -11.22
C ASN A 89 1.11 -12.66 -10.23
N MET A 90 2.06 -11.81 -10.51
CA MET A 90 3.25 -11.65 -9.69
C MET A 90 2.87 -10.93 -8.40
N SER A 91 3.49 -11.29 -7.30
CA SER A 91 3.32 -10.64 -5.99
C SER A 91 3.65 -9.14 -6.08
N ASP A 92 3.13 -8.36 -5.15
CA ASP A 92 3.31 -6.90 -5.12
C ASP A 92 4.78 -6.46 -5.09
N SER A 93 5.68 -7.31 -4.60
CA SER A 93 7.13 -7.16 -4.67
C SER A 93 7.71 -7.15 -6.10
N HIS A 94 7.08 -7.85 -7.02
CA HIS A 94 7.49 -7.81 -8.43
C HIS A 94 7.10 -6.49 -9.10
N ILE A 95 6.05 -5.83 -8.61
CA ILE A 95 5.66 -4.49 -9.08
C ILE A 95 6.71 -3.46 -8.64
N GLY A 96 7.31 -3.62 -7.45
CA GLY A 96 8.50 -2.87 -7.01
C GLY A 96 9.70 -3.02 -7.94
N THR A 97 9.86 -4.20 -8.52
CA THR A 97 10.89 -4.47 -9.53
C THR A 97 10.58 -3.75 -10.85
N ILE A 98 9.31 -3.55 -11.17
CA ILE A 98 8.92 -2.78 -12.37
C ILE A 98 9.26 -1.30 -12.20
N GLY A 99 9.02 -0.71 -11.03
CA GLY A 99 9.48 0.66 -10.74
C GLY A 99 10.99 0.80 -10.95
N ARG A 100 11.78 -0.14 -10.40
CA ARG A 100 13.23 -0.18 -10.61
C ARG A 100 13.63 -0.47 -12.06
N ALA A 101 12.94 -1.37 -12.75
CA ALA A 101 13.20 -1.64 -14.16
C ALA A 101 12.88 -0.43 -15.04
N LEU A 102 11.85 0.36 -14.70
CA LEU A 102 11.57 1.63 -15.35
C LEU A 102 12.66 2.68 -15.06
N ASP A 103 13.18 2.71 -13.83
CA ASP A 103 14.33 3.57 -13.45
C ASP A 103 15.63 3.13 -14.16
N GLU A 104 15.89 1.83 -14.20
CA GLU A 104 17.06 1.25 -14.89
C GLU A 104 17.02 1.45 -16.41
N MET A 105 15.82 1.54 -17.00
CA MET A 105 15.63 1.84 -18.41
C MET A 105 15.91 3.31 -18.77
N GLN A 106 16.33 4.14 -17.81
CA GLN A 106 16.54 5.57 -18.02
C GLN A 106 15.32 6.25 -18.70
N VAL A 107 14.11 5.81 -18.33
CA VAL A 107 12.91 6.55 -18.69
C VAL A 107 13.03 7.88 -17.97
N GLU A 108 13.52 8.91 -18.65
CA GLU A 108 13.61 10.26 -18.11
C GLU A 108 12.22 10.64 -17.57
N GLY A 109 12.16 11.41 -16.48
CA GLY A 109 10.90 11.80 -15.84
C GLY A 109 9.84 12.38 -16.79
N THR A 110 10.26 12.86 -17.94
CA THR A 110 9.43 13.30 -19.08
C THR A 110 8.65 12.13 -19.70
N ASP A 111 9.28 10.99 -19.90
CA ASP A 111 8.65 9.84 -20.56
C ASP A 111 7.64 9.16 -19.63
N LEU A 112 7.94 9.07 -18.34
CA LEU A 112 7.00 8.57 -17.34
C LEU A 112 5.75 9.46 -17.25
N ALA A 113 5.92 10.78 -17.24
CA ALA A 113 4.79 11.71 -17.20
C ALA A 113 3.93 11.61 -18.46
N VAL A 114 4.54 11.44 -19.64
CA VAL A 114 3.85 11.25 -20.92
C VAL A 114 3.08 9.93 -20.90
N MET A 115 3.70 8.84 -20.48
CA MET A 115 3.06 7.54 -20.33
C MET A 115 1.88 7.61 -19.35
N GLN A 116 2.09 8.18 -18.17
CA GLN A 116 1.04 8.35 -17.17
C GLN A 116 -0.16 9.14 -17.72
N GLN A 117 0.08 10.22 -18.46
CA GLN A 117 -0.98 11.01 -19.07
C GLN A 117 -1.70 10.26 -20.20
N ALA A 118 -1.00 9.44 -20.97
CA ALA A 118 -1.57 8.64 -22.04
C ALA A 118 -2.44 7.50 -21.51
N VAL A 119 -2.01 6.85 -20.42
CA VAL A 119 -2.68 5.71 -19.78
C VAL A 119 -3.82 6.18 -18.87
N MET A 120 -3.59 7.21 -18.04
CA MET A 120 -4.61 7.76 -17.12
C MET A 120 -5.40 8.88 -17.80
N THR A 121 -6.37 8.49 -18.60
CA THR A 121 -7.31 9.46 -19.16
C THR A 121 -8.10 10.17 -18.05
N PRO A 122 -8.63 11.38 -18.27
CA PRO A 122 -9.46 12.08 -17.27
C PRO A 122 -10.65 11.25 -16.79
N ALA A 123 -11.19 10.37 -17.64
CA ALA A 123 -12.29 9.46 -17.27
C ALA A 123 -11.82 8.36 -16.30
N TYR A 124 -10.64 7.78 -16.51
CA TYR A 124 -10.06 6.78 -15.60
C TYR A 124 -9.64 7.42 -14.28
N GLU A 125 -9.06 8.61 -14.35
CA GLU A 125 -8.69 9.38 -13.16
C GLU A 125 -9.93 9.67 -12.28
N GLN A 126 -11.02 10.13 -12.87
CA GLN A 126 -12.26 10.38 -12.14
C GLN A 126 -12.80 9.10 -11.48
N ARG A 127 -12.73 7.97 -12.18
CA ARG A 127 -13.17 6.67 -11.61
C ARG A 127 -12.28 6.23 -10.46
N LEU A 128 -10.96 6.42 -10.55
CA LEU A 128 -10.04 6.14 -9.46
C LEU A 128 -10.39 6.96 -8.22
N TRP A 129 -10.65 8.26 -8.38
CA TRP A 129 -11.04 9.12 -7.26
C TRP A 129 -12.40 8.75 -6.68
N ASN A 130 -13.34 8.26 -7.50
CA ASN A 130 -14.61 7.75 -7.00
C ASN A 130 -14.42 6.47 -6.16
N ILE A 131 -13.57 5.55 -6.59
CA ILE A 131 -13.21 4.35 -5.81
C ILE A 131 -12.61 4.76 -4.46
N LEU A 132 -11.64 5.67 -4.46
CA LEU A 132 -11.00 6.17 -3.22
C LEU A 132 -11.97 6.94 -2.33
N HIS A 133 -12.94 7.65 -2.90
CA HIS A 133 -14.03 8.27 -2.15
C HIS A 133 -14.90 7.21 -1.45
N ASP A 134 -15.23 6.12 -2.14
CA ASP A 134 -15.98 5.02 -1.54
C ASP A 134 -15.16 4.31 -0.44
N VAL A 135 -13.86 4.09 -0.64
CA VAL A 135 -12.94 3.57 0.40
C VAL A 135 -12.89 4.51 1.61
N ASN A 136 -12.77 5.83 1.38
CA ASN A 136 -12.79 6.80 2.47
C ASN A 136 -14.13 6.83 3.20
N SER A 137 -15.24 6.51 2.54
CA SER A 137 -16.53 6.40 3.20
C SER A 137 -16.60 5.19 4.16
N LEU A 138 -15.91 4.08 3.85
CA LEU A 138 -15.73 2.98 4.82
C LEU A 138 -14.89 3.46 6.02
N LEU A 139 -13.82 4.21 5.74
CA LEU A 139 -12.95 4.75 6.77
C LEU A 139 -13.68 5.73 7.70
N LEU A 140 -14.53 6.61 7.14
CA LEU A 140 -15.35 7.54 7.94
C LEU A 140 -16.37 6.82 8.82
N GLU A 141 -16.89 5.67 8.39
CA GLU A 141 -17.82 4.85 9.17
C GLU A 141 -17.09 4.17 10.35
N GLU A 142 -15.82 3.78 10.17
CA GLU A 142 -15.03 3.09 11.17
C GLU A 142 -14.31 4.09 12.10
N ASP A 143 -13.59 5.06 11.53
CA ASP A 143 -12.82 6.06 12.26
C ASP A 143 -12.85 7.42 11.53
N GLN A 144 -13.67 8.30 12.05
CA GLN A 144 -13.88 9.63 11.47
C GLN A 144 -12.61 10.47 11.41
N PHE A 145 -11.68 10.29 12.36
CA PHE A 145 -10.44 11.05 12.38
C PHE A 145 -9.63 10.81 11.10
N PHE A 146 -9.39 9.55 10.74
CA PHE A 146 -8.60 9.21 9.53
C PHE A 146 -9.33 9.61 8.25
N GLY A 147 -10.66 9.42 8.19
CA GLY A 147 -11.46 9.82 7.04
C GLY A 147 -11.45 11.32 6.79
N TYR A 148 -11.59 12.14 7.84
CA TYR A 148 -11.47 13.59 7.71
C TYR A 148 -10.05 14.05 7.41
N PHE A 149 -9.04 13.37 7.95
CA PHE A 149 -7.64 13.69 7.65
C PHE A 149 -7.34 13.46 6.16
N TYR A 150 -7.79 12.32 5.61
CA TYR A 150 -7.68 12.03 4.18
C TYR A 150 -8.22 13.16 3.30
N LEU A 151 -9.38 13.72 3.65
CA LEU A 151 -10.01 14.81 2.89
C LEU A 151 -9.21 16.13 2.92
N GLN A 152 -8.26 16.29 3.86
CA GLN A 152 -7.41 17.49 3.95
C GLN A 152 -6.13 17.38 3.11
N MET A 153 -5.80 16.18 2.60
CA MET A 153 -4.61 15.96 1.79
C MET A 153 -4.88 16.28 0.32
N ALA A 154 -3.86 16.75 -0.37
CA ALA A 154 -3.88 16.75 -1.83
C ALA A 154 -3.62 15.31 -2.33
N HIS A 155 -4.23 14.94 -3.45
CA HIS A 155 -4.08 13.62 -4.05
C HIS A 155 -3.42 13.72 -5.43
N ARG A 156 -2.49 12.80 -5.72
CA ARG A 156 -1.78 12.74 -7.01
C ARG A 156 -1.61 11.27 -7.44
N ILE A 157 -1.62 11.03 -8.73
CA ILE A 157 -1.30 9.73 -9.31
C ILE A 157 0.21 9.68 -9.59
N ARG A 158 0.81 8.52 -9.31
CA ARG A 158 2.22 8.28 -9.56
C ARG A 158 2.47 6.79 -9.83
N PHE A 159 2.99 6.47 -11.02
CA PHE A 159 3.17 5.08 -11.48
C PHE A 159 4.46 4.43 -11.01
N ASP A 160 5.50 5.22 -10.76
CA ASP A 160 6.84 4.77 -10.37
C ASP A 160 7.00 4.41 -8.88
N MET A 161 5.90 4.35 -8.14
CA MET A 161 5.92 3.91 -6.75
C MET A 161 5.83 2.39 -6.66
N THR A 162 6.51 1.83 -5.68
CA THR A 162 6.49 0.39 -5.36
C THR A 162 5.43 0.01 -4.33
N SER A 163 4.66 0.99 -3.85
CA SER A 163 3.53 0.84 -2.93
C SER A 163 2.26 1.45 -3.51
N ALA A 164 1.10 1.00 -3.02
CA ALA A 164 -0.20 1.55 -3.44
C ALA A 164 -0.35 3.02 -3.06
N PHE A 165 0.18 3.39 -1.90
CA PHE A 165 0.15 4.74 -1.36
C PHE A 165 1.54 5.20 -0.94
N GLY A 166 1.76 6.50 -0.99
CA GLY A 166 2.92 7.16 -0.41
C GLY A 166 2.58 8.59 -0.03
N ILE A 167 3.14 9.05 1.08
CA ILE A 167 2.90 10.39 1.59
C ILE A 167 4.14 11.26 1.45
N ASN A 168 3.94 12.53 1.12
CA ASN A 168 5.01 13.51 1.08
C ASN A 168 4.54 14.87 1.58
N LEU A 169 5.47 15.73 1.97
CA LEU A 169 5.21 17.12 2.32
C LEU A 169 5.67 18.03 1.17
N LYS A 170 4.74 18.73 0.55
CA LYS A 170 5.00 19.67 -0.56
C LYS A 170 4.27 21.00 -0.30
N GLN A 171 4.98 22.09 -0.45
CA GLN A 171 4.42 23.45 -0.33
C GLN A 171 3.62 23.67 0.97
N GLY A 172 4.08 23.08 2.07
CA GLY A 172 3.44 23.21 3.38
C GLY A 172 2.18 22.36 3.58
N GLY A 173 1.84 21.47 2.64
CA GLY A 173 0.71 20.53 2.73
C GLY A 173 1.13 19.08 2.49
N TYR A 174 0.34 18.15 3.00
CA TYR A 174 0.55 16.73 2.72
C TYR A 174 -0.06 16.36 1.38
N VAL A 175 0.69 15.58 0.61
CA VAL A 175 0.26 15.03 -0.68
C VAL A 175 0.28 13.51 -0.58
N LEU A 176 -0.88 12.89 -0.76
CA LEU A 176 -1.02 11.45 -0.89
C LEU A 176 -0.85 11.08 -2.36
N TYR A 177 0.16 10.32 -2.65
CA TYR A 177 0.41 9.75 -3.98
C TYR A 177 -0.20 8.36 -4.04
N VAL A 178 -0.70 8.01 -5.21
CA VAL A 178 -1.43 6.76 -5.46
C VAL A 178 -0.87 6.09 -6.71
N ASN A 179 -0.44 4.83 -6.57
CA ASN A 179 -0.15 3.99 -7.71
C ASN A 179 -1.37 3.11 -8.04
N PRO A 180 -2.12 3.40 -9.13
CA PRO A 180 -3.33 2.67 -9.46
C PRO A 180 -3.08 1.20 -9.83
N PHE A 181 -1.90 0.86 -10.38
CA PHE A 181 -1.58 -0.52 -10.74
C PHE A 181 -1.46 -1.44 -9.51
N ILE A 182 -1.03 -0.90 -8.38
CA ILE A 182 -0.94 -1.65 -7.11
C ILE A 182 -2.28 -1.56 -6.38
N LEU A 183 -2.78 -0.33 -6.21
CA LEU A 183 -3.99 -0.07 -5.43
C LEU A 183 -5.20 -0.88 -5.90
N LEU A 184 -5.50 -0.85 -7.21
CA LEU A 184 -6.73 -1.44 -7.76
C LEU A 184 -6.78 -2.97 -7.67
N ARG A 185 -5.68 -3.60 -7.31
CA ARG A 185 -5.59 -5.05 -7.06
C ARG A 185 -5.79 -5.42 -5.59
N GLN A 186 -5.78 -4.44 -4.70
CA GLN A 186 -5.94 -4.68 -3.27
C GLN A 186 -7.41 -4.83 -2.88
N PRO A 187 -7.72 -5.65 -1.85
CA PRO A 187 -9.03 -5.66 -1.22
C PRO A 187 -9.38 -4.29 -0.62
N PRO A 188 -10.67 -3.92 -0.55
CA PRO A 188 -11.09 -2.61 -0.01
C PRO A 188 -10.60 -2.30 1.40
N ASP A 189 -10.46 -3.32 2.25
CA ASP A 189 -9.96 -3.12 3.63
C ASP A 189 -8.46 -2.83 3.64
N VAL A 190 -7.69 -3.48 2.76
CA VAL A 190 -6.25 -3.18 2.60
C VAL A 190 -6.07 -1.78 2.03
N MET A 191 -6.90 -1.35 1.07
CA MET A 191 -6.89 0.04 0.58
C MET A 191 -7.18 1.03 1.71
N LYS A 192 -8.20 0.74 2.53
CA LYS A 192 -8.59 1.56 3.69
C LYS A 192 -7.44 1.68 4.69
N ASP A 193 -6.87 0.56 5.08
CA ASP A 193 -5.76 0.53 6.05
C ASP A 193 -4.47 1.09 5.46
N GLY A 194 -4.27 1.04 4.14
CA GLY A 194 -3.21 1.76 3.45
C GLY A 194 -3.31 3.29 3.64
N ILE A 195 -4.50 3.85 3.55
CA ILE A 195 -4.73 5.27 3.88
C ILE A 195 -4.40 5.57 5.35
N LYS A 196 -4.86 4.72 6.28
CA LYS A 196 -4.52 4.85 7.71
C LYS A 196 -3.01 4.82 7.94
N ARG A 197 -2.30 3.91 7.27
CA ARG A 197 -0.85 3.78 7.35
C ARG A 197 -0.14 5.10 7.02
N GLU A 198 -0.48 5.72 5.90
CA GLU A 198 0.15 6.98 5.48
C GLU A 198 -0.14 8.12 6.48
N ILE A 199 -1.35 8.19 7.03
CA ILE A 199 -1.71 9.17 8.06
C ILE A 199 -0.95 8.88 9.36
N LEU A 200 -0.76 7.62 9.75
CA LEU A 200 0.03 7.24 10.92
C LEU A 200 1.50 7.64 10.76
N HIS A 201 2.07 7.57 9.54
CA HIS A 201 3.40 8.10 9.28
C HIS A 201 3.50 9.62 9.54
N ILE A 202 2.46 10.37 9.18
CA ILE A 202 2.39 11.82 9.45
C ILE A 202 2.32 12.09 10.97
N ILE A 203 1.37 11.45 11.66
CA ILE A 203 1.14 11.65 13.10
C ILE A 203 2.37 11.28 13.92
N SER A 204 3.07 10.22 13.51
CA SER A 204 4.31 9.78 14.14
C SER A 204 5.52 10.63 13.76
N ALA A 205 5.33 11.67 12.94
CA ALA A 205 6.35 12.57 12.43
C ALA A 205 7.51 11.82 11.72
N HIS A 206 7.22 10.72 11.02
CA HIS A 206 8.23 9.86 10.39
C HIS A 206 9.02 10.62 9.33
N LEU A 207 8.36 11.41 8.47
CA LEU A 207 9.00 12.22 7.44
C LEU A 207 10.04 13.20 8.02
N MET A 208 9.78 13.73 9.22
CA MET A 208 10.69 14.65 9.91
C MET A 208 11.82 13.92 10.62
N ARG A 209 11.55 12.73 11.15
CA ARG A 209 12.49 11.96 11.99
C ARG A 209 13.45 11.09 11.19
N VAL A 210 13.08 10.70 9.96
CA VAL A 210 13.87 9.77 9.14
C VAL A 210 15.31 10.27 8.95
N LYS A 211 15.50 11.55 8.64
CA LYS A 211 16.83 12.14 8.40
C LYS A 211 17.71 12.09 9.65
N ALA A 212 17.16 12.42 10.82
CA ALA A 212 17.90 12.39 12.08
C ALA A 212 18.24 10.95 12.51
N LEU A 213 17.32 10.02 12.37
CA LEU A 213 17.53 8.62 12.72
C LEU A 213 18.53 7.93 11.77
N SER A 214 18.51 8.26 10.49
CA SER A 214 19.43 7.73 9.48
C SER A 214 20.89 8.21 9.66
N GLN A 215 21.13 9.22 10.49
CA GLN A 215 22.49 9.58 10.93
C GLN A 215 23.06 8.60 11.97
N SER A 216 22.19 7.91 12.71
CA SER A 216 22.59 7.01 13.80
C SER A 216 22.46 5.54 13.44
N PHE A 217 21.57 5.20 12.51
CA PHE A 217 21.25 3.83 12.10
C PHE A 217 21.23 3.73 10.58
N ASN A 218 21.36 2.51 10.06
CA ASN A 218 21.18 2.23 8.63
C ASN A 218 19.79 2.72 8.17
N LYS A 219 19.72 3.38 7.01
CA LYS A 219 18.48 3.94 6.44
C LYS A 219 17.39 2.88 6.30
N THR A 220 17.73 1.69 5.77
CA THR A 220 16.81 0.56 5.64
C THR A 220 16.26 0.13 7.00
N ALA A 221 17.11 0.02 8.02
CA ALA A 221 16.67 -0.33 9.37
C ALA A 221 15.70 0.71 9.95
N VAL A 222 15.91 1.99 9.65
CA VAL A 222 15.00 3.08 10.05
C VAL A 222 13.65 2.94 9.36
N HIS A 223 13.64 2.72 8.04
CA HIS A 223 12.40 2.55 7.27
C HIS A 223 11.61 1.35 7.75
N MET A 224 12.26 0.18 7.89
CA MET A 224 11.62 -1.02 8.47
C MET A 224 11.02 -0.74 9.84
N ALA A 225 11.76 -0.06 10.71
CA ALA A 225 11.29 0.27 12.05
C ALA A 225 10.07 1.20 12.03
N MET A 226 10.01 2.14 11.12
CA MET A 226 8.87 3.05 10.94
C MET A 226 7.64 2.31 10.47
N ASP A 227 7.78 1.39 9.48
CA ASP A 227 6.69 0.54 9.03
C ASP A 227 6.20 -0.39 10.13
N MET A 228 7.11 -1.05 10.86
CA MET A 228 6.73 -1.93 11.98
C MET A 228 5.90 -1.18 13.02
N VAL A 229 6.23 0.08 13.30
CA VAL A 229 5.49 0.89 14.28
C VAL A 229 4.07 1.17 13.78
N VAL A 230 3.89 1.59 12.54
CA VAL A 230 2.55 1.94 12.03
C VAL A 230 1.71 0.71 11.72
N ASN A 231 2.32 -0.34 11.17
CA ASN A 231 1.61 -1.58 10.83
C ASN A 231 1.13 -2.35 12.07
N ASP A 232 1.70 -2.09 13.25
CA ASP A 232 1.20 -2.64 14.51
C ASP A 232 -0.22 -2.15 14.88
N TYR A 233 -0.67 -1.03 14.29
CA TYR A 233 -1.98 -0.42 14.53
C TYR A 233 -3.00 -0.71 13.41
N LEU A 234 -2.61 -1.47 12.38
CA LEU A 234 -3.48 -1.82 11.26
C LEU A 234 -4.02 -3.24 11.42
N GLU A 235 -5.24 -3.46 10.93
CA GLU A 235 -5.90 -4.77 10.95
C GLU A 235 -5.66 -5.54 9.66
N HIS A 236 -5.67 -4.83 8.53
CA HIS A 236 -5.52 -5.39 7.20
C HIS A 236 -4.28 -4.82 6.53
N VAL A 237 -3.23 -5.59 6.54
CA VAL A 237 -1.98 -5.28 5.84
C VAL A 237 -1.71 -6.30 4.76
N ASP A 238 -0.97 -5.90 3.74
CA ASP A 238 -0.50 -6.85 2.74
C ASP A 238 0.28 -7.98 3.40
N ARG A 239 0.19 -9.18 2.82
CA ARG A 239 0.85 -10.37 3.35
C ARG A 239 2.33 -10.15 3.62
N ASP A 240 2.97 -9.38 2.74
CA ASP A 240 4.41 -9.12 2.74
C ASP A 240 4.78 -7.80 3.44
N ALA A 241 3.82 -7.16 4.09
CA ALA A 241 4.04 -5.92 4.82
C ALA A 241 5.11 -6.07 5.90
N VAL A 242 5.87 -5.00 6.14
CA VAL A 242 6.89 -4.92 7.20
C VAL A 242 6.22 -4.84 8.57
N THR A 243 5.74 -5.98 9.07
CA THR A 243 5.16 -6.13 10.40
C THR A 243 6.17 -6.72 11.38
N VAL A 244 5.92 -6.56 12.68
CA VAL A 244 6.72 -7.24 13.71
C VAL A 244 6.72 -8.75 13.53
N ALA A 245 5.58 -9.33 13.13
CA ALA A 245 5.47 -10.77 12.90
C ALA A 245 6.32 -11.22 11.71
N ASN A 246 6.18 -10.58 10.56
CA ASN A 246 6.91 -10.93 9.34
C ASN A 246 8.43 -10.73 9.50
N VAL A 247 8.85 -9.65 10.18
CA VAL A 247 10.27 -9.41 10.48
C VAL A 247 10.83 -10.47 11.44
N ASN A 248 10.08 -10.85 12.47
CA ASN A 248 10.51 -11.92 13.37
C ASN A 248 10.64 -13.26 12.66
N GLU A 249 9.67 -13.62 11.84
CA GLU A 249 9.67 -14.87 11.09
C GLU A 249 10.84 -14.91 10.10
N ARG A 250 10.98 -13.86 9.28
CA ARG A 250 11.98 -13.82 8.20
C ARG A 250 13.41 -13.77 8.70
N PHE A 251 13.69 -12.96 9.72
CA PHE A 251 15.06 -12.74 10.20
C PHE A 251 15.41 -13.52 11.48
N GLY A 252 14.50 -14.36 11.97
CA GLY A 252 14.70 -15.12 13.21
C GLY A 252 14.88 -14.22 14.43
N LEU A 253 14.20 -13.07 14.45
CA LEU A 253 14.24 -12.10 15.52
C LEU A 253 13.07 -12.32 16.49
N MET A 254 13.11 -11.68 17.65
CA MET A 254 12.07 -11.82 18.69
C MET A 254 11.62 -10.45 19.20
N PHE A 255 11.19 -9.60 18.28
CA PHE A 255 10.65 -8.30 18.63
C PHE A 255 9.27 -8.42 19.27
N LYS A 256 9.02 -7.56 20.26
CA LYS A 256 7.69 -7.36 20.83
C LYS A 256 6.99 -6.22 20.08
N ARG A 257 5.68 -6.36 19.87
CA ARG A 257 4.83 -5.32 19.28
C ARG A 257 4.82 -4.03 20.12
N PHE A 258 4.40 -2.94 19.50
CA PHE A 258 4.18 -1.63 20.11
C PHE A 258 5.43 -1.08 20.82
N ARG A 259 6.58 -1.15 20.13
CA ARG A 259 7.83 -0.54 20.57
C ARG A 259 8.12 0.70 19.75
N THR A 260 9.13 1.49 20.20
CA THR A 260 9.52 2.71 19.51
C THR A 260 10.35 2.43 18.27
N ILE A 261 10.43 3.40 17.36
CA ILE A 261 11.25 3.32 16.16
C ILE A 261 12.71 3.05 16.53
N GLU A 262 13.24 3.76 17.55
CA GLU A 262 14.62 3.61 17.99
C GLU A 262 14.92 2.20 18.50
N TYR A 263 13.95 1.56 19.17
CA TYR A 263 14.08 0.18 19.60
C TYR A 263 14.24 -0.78 18.43
N TYR A 264 13.35 -0.68 17.44
CA TYR A 264 13.41 -1.53 16.26
C TYR A 264 14.61 -1.19 15.39
N ALA A 265 14.85 0.08 15.06
CA ALA A 265 15.95 0.51 14.21
C ALA A 265 17.32 0.08 14.75
N LYS A 266 17.56 0.25 16.03
CA LYS A 266 18.81 -0.17 16.69
C LYS A 266 19.03 -1.68 16.59
N ALA A 267 17.97 -2.46 16.81
CA ALA A 267 18.09 -3.92 16.83
C ALA A 267 18.22 -4.49 15.40
N ILE A 268 17.50 -3.91 14.42
CA ILE A 268 17.61 -4.27 13.02
C ILE A 268 18.99 -3.89 12.48
N ASP A 269 19.46 -2.66 12.73
CA ASP A 269 20.80 -2.19 12.33
C ASP A 269 21.91 -3.09 12.88
N LYS A 270 21.76 -3.54 14.13
CA LYS A 270 22.66 -4.53 14.72
C LYS A 270 22.60 -5.86 14.00
N ALA A 271 21.38 -6.38 13.72
CA ALA A 271 21.20 -7.64 13.02
C ALA A 271 21.76 -7.59 11.58
N MET A 272 21.60 -6.46 10.88
CA MET A 272 22.18 -6.23 9.55
C MET A 272 23.71 -6.26 9.55
N LYS A 273 24.35 -5.80 10.64
CA LYS A 273 25.80 -5.84 10.80
C LYS A 273 26.32 -7.22 11.18
N GLU A 274 25.59 -7.97 12.01
CA GLU A 274 25.98 -9.28 12.51
C GLU A 274 25.67 -10.42 11.50
N LYS A 275 24.61 -10.26 10.70
CA LYS A 275 24.11 -11.25 9.74
C LYS A 275 23.68 -10.56 8.43
N PRO A 276 24.60 -9.92 7.70
CA PRO A 276 24.26 -9.19 6.48
C PRO A 276 23.59 -10.07 5.44
N GLU A 277 23.91 -11.36 5.41
CA GLU A 277 23.33 -12.34 4.47
C GLU A 277 21.81 -12.47 4.55
N LEU A 278 21.21 -12.16 5.70
CA LEU A 278 19.74 -12.22 5.86
C LEU A 278 19.02 -11.06 5.17
N PHE A 279 19.74 -9.98 4.87
CA PHE A 279 19.19 -8.72 4.34
C PHE A 279 19.63 -8.48 2.88
N LEU A 280 20.44 -9.37 2.32
CA LEU A 280 20.81 -9.29 0.91
C LEU A 280 19.69 -9.88 0.05
N PRO A 281 19.47 -9.34 -1.17
CA PRO A 281 18.64 -10.01 -2.17
C PRO A 281 19.20 -11.42 -2.41
N VAL A 282 18.37 -12.43 -2.36
CA VAL A 282 18.81 -13.81 -2.70
C VAL A 282 18.95 -13.87 -4.21
N ASP A 283 20.19 -13.92 -4.65
CA ASP A 283 20.56 -14.06 -6.06
C ASP A 283 20.35 -15.50 -6.52
N ASN A 284 19.09 -15.92 -6.59
CA ASN A 284 18.72 -17.23 -7.12
C ASN A 284 17.53 -17.11 -8.04
N SER A 285 17.76 -17.39 -9.31
CA SER A 285 16.80 -17.39 -10.41
C SER A 285 15.59 -18.34 -10.25
N ASP A 286 15.50 -19.11 -9.16
CA ASP A 286 14.44 -20.10 -8.93
C ASP A 286 13.55 -19.80 -7.71
N THR A 287 13.79 -18.73 -6.97
CA THR A 287 12.94 -18.39 -5.82
C THR A 287 12.43 -16.94 -5.92
N ALA A 288 11.27 -16.80 -6.53
CA ALA A 288 10.46 -15.57 -6.54
C ALA A 288 10.16 -15.00 -5.12
N VAL A 289 10.53 -15.73 -4.07
CA VAL A 289 10.24 -15.43 -2.66
C VAL A 289 11.21 -14.42 -2.05
N ALA A 290 12.37 -14.17 -2.65
CA ALA A 290 13.41 -13.33 -2.02
C ALA A 290 13.27 -11.82 -2.29
N MET A 291 12.50 -11.45 -3.32
CA MET A 291 12.26 -10.04 -3.68
C MET A 291 11.08 -9.41 -2.95
N GLU A 292 10.31 -10.20 -2.21
CA GLU A 292 9.02 -9.81 -1.63
C GLU A 292 9.11 -8.83 -0.44
N PHE A 293 10.30 -8.55 0.06
CA PHE A 293 10.48 -7.71 1.24
C PHE A 293 11.54 -6.65 0.96
N ASP A 294 11.18 -5.60 0.22
CA ASP A 294 12.06 -4.46 0.04
C ASP A 294 11.57 -3.24 0.84
N PRO A 295 12.12 -3.03 2.04
CA PRO A 295 11.73 -1.92 2.88
C PRO A 295 12.25 -0.57 2.38
N GLN A 296 13.10 -0.54 1.35
CA GLN A 296 13.69 0.70 0.85
C GLN A 296 12.71 1.50 -0.02
N THR A 297 11.88 0.82 -0.79
CA THR A 297 11.13 1.44 -1.88
C THR A 297 9.87 2.16 -1.45
N SER A 298 9.23 1.77 -0.34
CA SER A 298 7.99 2.40 0.12
C SER A 298 8.15 3.85 0.60
N HIS A 299 9.40 4.26 0.89
CA HIS A 299 9.70 5.58 1.46
C HIS A 299 10.62 6.46 0.59
N ASP A 300 10.97 6.02 -0.62
CA ASP A 300 11.84 6.81 -1.51
C ASP A 300 11.24 8.18 -1.83
N ILE A 301 9.92 8.26 -1.88
CA ILE A 301 9.19 9.50 -2.07
C ILE A 301 9.45 10.55 -0.96
N TRP A 302 9.90 10.13 0.23
CA TRP A 302 10.21 11.05 1.34
C TRP A 302 11.47 11.88 1.09
N ASP A 303 12.42 11.37 0.28
CA ASP A 303 13.62 12.11 -0.10
C ASP A 303 13.29 13.33 -0.97
N GLU A 304 12.11 13.33 -1.60
CA GLU A 304 11.59 14.44 -2.39
C GLU A 304 10.82 15.49 -1.57
N SER A 305 10.70 15.29 -0.24
CA SER A 305 9.99 16.24 0.63
C SER A 305 10.66 17.60 0.62
N ASP A 306 9.86 18.65 0.66
CA ASP A 306 10.38 20.00 0.85
C ASP A 306 11.11 20.07 2.20
N SER A 307 12.24 20.76 2.22
CA SER A 307 12.96 20.99 3.47
C SER A 307 12.08 21.76 4.44
N ILE A 308 11.87 21.19 5.62
CA ILE A 308 11.13 21.80 6.72
C ILE A 308 12.06 22.71 7.52
#